data_88f735ff94e31881643a72a86b0abe10
#
_entry.id   88f735ff94e31881643a72a86b0abe10
#
_cell.length_a   1.000
_cell.length_b   1.000
_cell.length_c   1.000
_cell.angle_alpha   90.00
_cell.angle_beta   90.00
_cell.angle_gamma   90.00
#
_symmetry.space_group_name_H-M   'P 1'
#
loop_
_entity.id
_entity.type
_entity.pdbx_description
1 polymer ?
#
loop_
_entity_poly.entity_id
_entity_poly.type
_entity_poly.pdbx_seq_one_letter_code
_entity_poly.pdbx_strand_id
1 'polypeptide(L)'
;MVSHRPRPEGWHPEASYHFVDDVTAAIGTARELAGDRTVSLTAGDVGGTALALGLVDEVAMDVAPVVLGSGKRYFGSAETQHLLDDPHVVVQGDRVLHLQFRVRR
;
A
#
# COMPACT_ATOMS: atom_id res chain seq x y z
N MET A 1 2.97 -11.66 -1.16
CA MET A 1 3.19 -11.19 0.22
C MET A 1 4.67 -10.97 0.47
N VAL A 2 5.01 -9.88 1.12
CA VAL A 2 6.38 -9.60 1.55
C VAL A 2 6.56 -10.13 2.98
N SER A 3 7.50 -11.04 3.17
CA SER A 3 7.74 -11.64 4.48
C SER A 3 9.17 -12.16 4.57
N HIS A 4 9.79 -12.03 5.73
CA HIS A 4 11.08 -12.68 6.04
C HIS A 4 10.91 -14.10 6.53
N ARG A 5 9.67 -14.56 6.67
CA ARG A 5 9.33 -15.93 7.05
C ARG A 5 8.96 -16.72 5.80
N PRO A 6 9.25 -18.02 5.77
CA PRO A 6 8.80 -18.87 4.68
C PRO A 6 7.28 -18.98 4.67
N ARG A 7 6.74 -19.37 3.53
CA ARG A 7 5.31 -19.62 3.39
C ARG A 7 4.86 -20.65 4.44
N PRO A 8 3.82 -20.33 5.25
CA PRO A 8 3.29 -21.30 6.21
C PRO A 8 2.77 -22.54 5.52
N GLU A 9 3.02 -23.71 6.12
CA GLU A 9 2.49 -24.96 5.62
C GLU A 9 0.97 -24.92 5.64
N GLY A 10 0.35 -25.35 4.55
CA GLY A 10 -1.10 -25.36 4.41
C GLY A 10 -1.73 -23.99 4.17
N TRP A 11 -0.93 -22.95 4.00
CA TRP A 11 -1.43 -21.61 3.73
C TRP A 11 -2.12 -21.54 2.37
N HIS A 12 -3.46 -21.39 2.38
CA HIS A 12 -4.27 -21.20 1.17
C HIS A 12 -3.72 -21.95 -0.05
N PRO A 13 -3.67 -23.32 -0.03
CA PRO A 13 -2.95 -24.07 -1.08
C PRO A 13 -3.51 -23.87 -2.49
N GLU A 14 -4.77 -23.47 -2.61
CA GLU A 14 -5.41 -23.21 -3.91
C GLU A 14 -5.28 -21.77 -4.38
N ALA A 15 -4.77 -20.88 -3.53
CA ALA A 15 -4.62 -19.46 -3.88
C ALA A 15 -3.26 -19.21 -4.53
N SER A 16 -3.23 -18.30 -5.51
CA SER A 16 -2.01 -17.90 -6.21
C SER A 16 -1.29 -16.82 -5.41
N TYR A 17 -0.53 -17.24 -4.40
CA TYR A 17 0.30 -16.35 -3.60
C TYR A 17 1.78 -16.54 -3.93
N HIS A 18 2.48 -15.43 -4.00
CA HIS A 18 3.94 -15.40 -4.16
C HIS A 18 4.56 -14.78 -2.92
N PHE A 19 5.44 -15.52 -2.26
CA PHE A 19 6.11 -15.06 -1.04
C PHE A 19 7.52 -14.60 -1.39
N VAL A 20 7.82 -13.35 -1.07
CA VAL A 20 9.14 -12.74 -1.27
C VAL A 20 9.55 -12.01 0.01
N ASP A 21 10.83 -11.84 0.22
CA ASP A 21 11.37 -11.24 1.43
C ASP A 21 11.87 -9.81 1.24
N ASP A 22 11.69 -9.24 0.06
CA ASP A 22 12.14 -7.90 -0.29
C ASP A 22 11.03 -7.12 -1.00
N VAL A 23 10.81 -5.87 -0.57
CA VAL A 23 9.75 -5.03 -1.11
C VAL A 23 9.98 -4.72 -2.60
N THR A 24 11.21 -4.40 -2.98
CA THR A 24 11.53 -4.10 -4.38
C THR A 24 11.27 -5.31 -5.27
N ALA A 25 11.70 -6.50 -4.85
CA ALA A 25 11.44 -7.74 -5.58
C ALA A 25 9.96 -8.06 -5.66
N ALA A 26 9.23 -7.84 -4.58
CA ALA A 26 7.78 -8.07 -4.54
C ALA A 26 7.05 -7.19 -5.54
N ILE A 27 7.38 -5.90 -5.59
CA ILE A 27 6.76 -4.96 -6.53
C ILE A 27 7.14 -5.31 -7.96
N GLY A 28 8.39 -5.68 -8.21
CA GLY A 28 8.83 -6.12 -9.53
C GLY A 28 8.03 -7.32 -10.03
N THR A 29 7.87 -8.35 -9.20
CA THR A 29 7.05 -9.52 -9.51
C THR A 29 5.59 -9.14 -9.76
N ALA A 30 5.03 -8.29 -8.91
CA ALA A 30 3.65 -7.85 -9.05
C ALA A 30 3.43 -7.08 -10.35
N ARG A 31 4.37 -6.21 -10.74
CA ARG A 31 4.29 -5.48 -12.00
C ARG A 31 4.34 -6.39 -13.21
N GLU A 32 5.17 -7.42 -13.18
CA GLU A 32 5.22 -8.43 -14.26
C GLU A 32 3.89 -9.16 -14.40
N LEU A 33 3.30 -9.57 -13.27
CA LEU A 33 2.03 -10.27 -13.25
C LEU A 33 0.84 -9.38 -13.65
N ALA A 34 0.90 -8.11 -13.30
CA ALA A 34 -0.17 -7.14 -13.58
C ALA A 34 -0.17 -6.69 -15.05
N GLY A 35 0.99 -6.68 -15.72
CA GLY A 35 1.13 -6.12 -17.05
C GLY A 35 0.85 -4.61 -17.04
N ASP A 36 -0.21 -4.18 -17.71
CA ASP A 36 -0.64 -2.78 -17.77
C ASP A 36 -1.67 -2.42 -16.68
N ARG A 37 -2.02 -3.36 -15.81
CA ARG A 37 -2.97 -3.13 -14.73
C ARG A 37 -2.29 -2.51 -13.52
N THR A 38 -3.10 -1.94 -12.63
CA THR A 38 -2.61 -1.32 -11.40
C THR A 38 -2.14 -2.37 -10.40
N VAL A 39 -1.00 -2.11 -9.76
CA VAL A 39 -0.53 -2.88 -8.61
C VAL A 39 -0.93 -2.14 -7.35
N SER A 40 -1.65 -2.82 -6.46
CA SER A 40 -2.07 -2.26 -5.19
C SER A 40 -1.20 -2.77 -4.05
N LEU A 41 -0.83 -1.86 -3.16
CA LEU A 41 -0.12 -2.17 -1.92
C LEU A 41 -1.00 -1.86 -0.74
N THR A 42 -0.95 -2.72 0.26
CA THR A 42 -1.53 -2.40 1.56
C THR A 42 -0.61 -1.43 2.29
N ALA A 43 -1.19 -0.45 2.95
CA ALA A 43 -0.46 0.51 3.77
C ALA A 43 0.25 -0.18 4.95
N GLY A 44 0.91 0.57 5.80
CA GLY A 44 1.72 0.04 6.90
C GLY A 44 3.20 0.07 6.54
N ASP A 45 3.98 -0.83 7.13
CA ASP A 45 5.44 -0.83 6.94
C ASP A 45 5.85 -1.12 5.50
N VAL A 46 5.16 -2.01 4.81
CA VAL A 46 5.43 -2.31 3.39
C VAL A 46 5.15 -1.08 2.53
N GLY A 47 4.00 -0.42 2.74
CA GLY A 47 3.66 0.80 2.03
C GLY A 47 4.65 1.93 2.30
N GLY A 48 5.06 2.09 3.55
CA GLY A 48 6.05 3.10 3.94
C GLY A 48 7.42 2.85 3.31
N THR A 49 7.87 1.61 3.29
CA THR A 49 9.14 1.23 2.65
C THR A 49 9.08 1.49 1.15
N ALA A 50 8.01 1.09 0.49
CA ALA A 50 7.82 1.32 -0.95
C ALA A 50 7.82 2.81 -1.28
N LEU A 51 7.15 3.63 -0.46
CA LEU A 51 7.13 5.08 -0.64
C LEU A 51 8.53 5.67 -0.51
N ALA A 52 9.29 5.26 0.51
CA ALA A 52 10.66 5.73 0.72
C ALA A 52 11.60 5.35 -0.43
N LEU A 53 11.36 4.21 -1.07
CA LEU A 53 12.13 3.75 -2.23
C LEU A 53 11.70 4.38 -3.56
N GLY A 54 10.68 5.24 -3.55
CA GLY A 54 10.19 5.88 -4.77
C GLY A 54 9.39 4.96 -5.67
N LEU A 55 8.82 3.88 -5.13
CA LEU A 55 8.09 2.87 -5.88
C LEU A 55 6.57 3.11 -5.90
N VAL A 56 6.08 4.14 -5.24
CA VAL A 56 4.65 4.46 -5.14
C VAL A 56 4.33 5.65 -6.03
N ASP A 57 3.36 5.49 -6.91
CA ASP A 57 2.88 6.54 -7.80
C ASP A 57 1.70 7.31 -7.20
N GLU A 58 0.79 6.60 -6.54
CA GLU A 58 -0.42 7.17 -5.98
C GLU A 58 -0.69 6.60 -4.59
N VAL A 59 -1.29 7.44 -3.75
CA VAL A 59 -1.77 7.06 -2.42
C VAL A 59 -3.28 7.23 -2.39
N ALA A 60 -3.99 6.16 -2.03
CA ALA A 60 -5.43 6.21 -1.82
C ALA A 60 -5.73 6.03 -0.34
N MET A 61 -6.69 6.78 0.17
CA MET A 61 -7.11 6.64 1.55
C MET A 61 -8.59 6.91 1.72
N ASP A 62 -9.17 6.23 2.68
CA ASP A 62 -10.56 6.40 3.06
C ASP A 62 -10.61 7.04 4.45
N VAL A 63 -11.35 8.14 4.56
CA VAL A 63 -11.50 8.86 5.83
C VAL A 63 -12.92 8.64 6.33
N ALA A 64 -13.04 8.04 7.50
CA ALA A 64 -14.31 7.82 8.17
C ALA A 64 -14.53 8.86 9.28
N PRO A 65 -15.78 9.29 9.52
CA PRO A 65 -16.07 10.32 10.53
C PRO A 65 -16.10 9.70 11.94
N VAL A 66 -14.93 9.25 12.41
CA VAL A 66 -14.79 8.61 13.72
C VAL A 66 -13.44 9.00 14.33
N VAL A 67 -13.44 9.19 15.63
CA VAL A 67 -12.21 9.39 16.41
C VAL A 67 -12.00 8.13 17.24
N LEU A 68 -10.96 7.37 16.90
CA LEU A 68 -10.68 6.10 17.57
C LEU A 68 -9.86 6.27 18.86
N GLY A 69 -9.16 7.40 19.01
CA GLY A 69 -8.26 7.66 20.15
C GLY A 69 -6.91 6.97 20.04
N SER A 70 -6.81 5.87 19.31
CA SER A 70 -5.55 5.17 19.04
C SER A 70 -5.65 4.46 17.70
N GLY A 71 -4.50 4.05 17.17
CA GLY A 71 -4.48 3.36 15.89
C GLY A 71 -3.07 3.17 15.38
N LYS A 72 -2.96 2.58 14.20
CA LYS A 72 -1.68 2.40 13.52
C LYS A 72 -1.45 3.55 12.55
N ARG A 73 -0.19 3.93 12.38
CA ARG A 73 0.20 4.92 11.39
C ARG A 73 -0.02 4.35 9.99
N TYR A 74 -0.53 5.18 9.08
CA TYR A 74 -0.85 4.76 7.71
C TYR A 74 0.37 4.16 6.99
N PHE A 75 1.54 4.78 7.13
CA PHE A 75 2.79 4.31 6.51
C PHE A 75 3.73 3.64 7.52
N GLY A 76 3.19 3.08 8.60
CA GLY A 76 3.95 2.33 9.58
C GLY A 76 5.05 3.13 10.23
N SER A 77 6.28 2.59 10.22
CA SER A 77 7.45 3.22 10.84
C SER A 77 8.20 4.20 9.94
N ALA A 78 7.67 4.52 8.76
CA ALA A 78 8.30 5.50 7.88
C ALA A 78 8.42 6.86 8.56
N GLU A 79 9.62 7.46 8.54
CA GLU A 79 9.89 8.72 9.21
C GLU A 79 10.18 9.86 8.23
N THR A 80 10.48 9.54 6.97
CA THR A 80 10.79 10.54 5.95
C THR A 80 9.52 11.25 5.49
N GLN A 81 9.59 12.56 5.36
CA GLN A 81 8.49 13.36 4.84
C GLN A 81 8.39 13.19 3.33
N HIS A 82 7.18 12.97 2.84
CA HIS A 82 6.87 12.92 1.41
C HIS A 82 5.70 13.86 1.12
N LEU A 83 5.82 14.63 0.05
CA LEU A 83 4.75 15.52 -0.37
C LEU A 83 3.87 14.82 -1.40
N LEU A 84 2.57 14.99 -1.22
CA LEU A 84 1.57 14.54 -2.18
C LEU A 84 1.01 15.76 -2.92
N ASP A 85 0.61 15.58 -4.15
CA ASP A 85 -0.16 16.61 -4.85
C ASP A 85 -1.56 16.71 -4.25
N ASP A 86 -2.28 17.78 -4.55
CA ASP A 86 -3.66 17.89 -4.15
C ASP A 86 -4.46 16.69 -4.67
N PRO A 87 -5.51 16.26 -3.96
CA PRO A 87 -6.23 15.05 -4.38
C PRO A 87 -6.86 15.25 -5.76
N HIS A 88 -6.63 14.28 -6.66
CA HIS A 88 -7.23 14.26 -7.98
C HIS A 88 -8.54 13.45 -8.01
N VAL A 89 -8.82 12.71 -6.95
CA VAL A 89 -10.10 12.02 -6.75
C VAL A 89 -10.58 12.34 -5.34
N VAL A 90 -11.80 12.87 -5.26
CA VAL A 90 -12.50 13.14 -4.00
C VAL A 90 -13.93 12.66 -4.19
N VAL A 91 -14.29 11.55 -3.55
CA VAL A 91 -15.62 10.98 -3.63
C VAL A 91 -16.18 10.80 -2.24
N GLN A 92 -17.31 11.42 -1.97
CA GLN A 92 -18.02 11.24 -0.72
C GLN A 92 -18.95 10.04 -0.85
N GLY A 93 -18.68 8.99 -0.07
CA GLY A 93 -19.56 7.84 0.05
C GLY A 93 -20.48 7.95 1.25
N ASP A 94 -21.10 6.84 1.63
CA ASP A 94 -21.93 6.78 2.84
C ASP A 94 -21.00 6.67 4.05
N ARG A 95 -20.86 7.79 4.78
CA ARG A 95 -20.00 7.91 5.97
C ARG A 95 -18.53 7.60 5.70
N VAL A 96 -18.05 7.93 4.51
CA VAL A 96 -16.65 7.79 4.13
C VAL A 96 -16.30 8.79 3.04
N LEU A 97 -15.07 9.31 3.10
CA LEU A 97 -14.52 10.17 2.07
C LEU A 97 -13.37 9.42 1.40
N HIS A 98 -13.53 9.14 0.11
CA HIS A 98 -12.51 8.45 -0.68
C HIS A 98 -11.60 9.48 -1.34
N LEU A 99 -10.29 9.38 -1.10
CA LEU A 99 -9.30 10.31 -1.61
C LEU A 99 -8.20 9.56 -2.35
N GLN A 100 -7.72 10.13 -3.46
CA GLN A 100 -6.53 9.65 -4.16
C GLN A 100 -5.60 10.81 -4.44
N PHE A 101 -4.33 10.61 -4.16
CA PHE A 101 -3.27 11.61 -4.32
C PHE A 101 -2.15 11.05 -5.17
N ARG A 102 -1.57 11.86 -6.03
CA ARG A 102 -0.31 11.51 -6.69
C ARG A 102 0.86 11.88 -5.81
N VAL A 103 1.88 11.04 -5.79
CA VAL A 103 3.11 11.34 -5.07
C VAL A 103 3.89 12.40 -5.84
N ARG A 104 4.23 13.48 -5.15
CA ARG A 104 5.03 14.56 -5.75
C ARG A 104 6.48 14.13 -5.89
N ARG A 105 7.03 14.33 -7.07
CA ARG A 105 8.41 13.99 -7.40
C ARG A 105 9.18 15.17 -7.93
#